data_30f50e2725d98c704d3050458ac51cbc
#
_entry.id   30f50e2725d98c704d3050458ac51cbc
#
_cell.length_a   1.000
_cell.length_b   1.000
_cell.length_c   1.000
_cell.angle_alpha   90.00
_cell.angle_beta   90.00
_cell.angle_gamma   90.00
#
_symmetry.space_group_name_H-M   'P 1'
#
loop_
_entity.id
_entity.type
_entity.pdbx_description
1 polymer ?
#
loop_
_entity_poly.entity_id
_entity_poly.type
_entity_poly.pdbx_seq_one_letter_code
_entity_poly.pdbx_strand_id
1 'polypeptide(L)'
;MLEYARKVAKSESMDFTKGYYKNKIKDLAWYNQDKELMKKHQRFLNYIYSTFEKYIIHRNIIIYFYEGIPCSISVLNNTVNISRTALTRIINDSIEEKWLFTKINKENKRQTLILPTELRINFWLLYCKSKYEKSKLAGLADAHKALYHYDANIKNYLKKKK
;
A
#
# COMPACT_ATOMS: atom_id res chain seq x y z
N MET A 1 12.36 39.65 -17.40
CA MET A 1 12.40 38.34 -16.73
C MET A 1 11.19 38.05 -15.83
N LEU A 2 10.82 38.94 -14.90
CA LEU A 2 9.67 38.76 -14.00
C LEU A 2 8.32 38.65 -14.72
N GLU A 3 8.12 39.39 -15.80
CA GLU A 3 6.88 39.41 -16.57
C GLU A 3 6.70 38.09 -17.37
N TYR A 4 7.79 37.57 -17.94
CA TYR A 4 7.81 36.26 -18.59
C TYR A 4 7.51 35.12 -17.59
N ALA A 5 8.18 35.14 -16.43
CA ALA A 5 7.93 34.14 -15.38
C ALA A 5 6.48 34.18 -14.88
N ARG A 6 5.88 35.37 -14.72
CA ARG A 6 4.46 35.52 -14.37
C ARG A 6 3.52 34.97 -15.45
N LYS A 7 3.86 35.19 -16.72
CA LYS A 7 3.06 34.69 -17.84
C LYS A 7 3.08 33.18 -17.96
N VAL A 8 4.26 32.57 -17.79
CA VAL A 8 4.44 31.12 -17.77
C VAL A 8 3.71 30.52 -16.56
N ALA A 9 3.92 31.04 -15.37
CA ALA A 9 3.25 30.57 -14.15
C ALA A 9 1.72 30.69 -14.24
N LYS A 10 1.21 31.75 -14.89
CA LYS A 10 -0.23 31.88 -15.10
C LYS A 10 -0.78 30.85 -16.09
N SER A 11 -0.05 30.56 -17.17
CA SER A 11 -0.43 29.57 -18.17
C SER A 11 -0.44 28.16 -17.55
N GLU A 12 0.66 27.77 -16.89
CA GLU A 12 0.77 26.47 -16.20
C GLU A 12 -0.25 26.31 -15.07
N SER A 13 -0.51 27.38 -14.30
CA SER A 13 -1.55 27.39 -13.26
C SER A 13 -2.95 27.19 -13.84
N MET A 14 -3.26 27.78 -15.01
CA MET A 14 -4.56 27.56 -15.66
C MET A 14 -4.71 26.12 -16.17
N ASP A 15 -3.68 25.53 -16.75
CA ASP A 15 -3.74 24.16 -17.24
C ASP A 15 -3.76 23.17 -16.08
N PHE A 16 -2.98 23.43 -15.05
CA PHE A 16 -3.04 22.67 -13.78
C PHE A 16 -4.43 22.77 -13.15
N THR A 17 -5.03 23.95 -13.08
CA THR A 17 -6.36 24.16 -12.50
C THR A 17 -7.43 23.41 -13.27
N LYS A 18 -7.42 23.47 -14.60
CA LYS A 18 -8.33 22.69 -15.45
C LYS A 18 -8.16 21.20 -15.26
N GLY A 19 -6.93 20.70 -15.24
CA GLY A 19 -6.60 19.29 -14.98
C GLY A 19 -7.04 18.85 -13.57
N TYR A 20 -6.81 19.71 -12.58
CA TYR A 20 -7.20 19.48 -11.19
C TYR A 20 -8.72 19.33 -11.04
N TYR A 21 -9.51 20.25 -11.57
CA TYR A 21 -10.98 20.18 -11.52
C TYR A 21 -11.53 18.97 -12.28
N LYS A 22 -10.98 18.68 -13.45
CA LYS A 22 -11.35 17.50 -14.24
C LYS A 22 -11.07 16.18 -13.50
N ASN A 23 -9.98 16.16 -12.74
CA ASN A 23 -9.62 15.01 -11.90
C ASN A 23 -10.43 14.97 -10.60
N LYS A 24 -10.79 16.10 -10.00
CA LYS A 24 -11.63 16.14 -8.78
C LYS A 24 -13.01 15.52 -8.99
N ILE A 25 -13.63 15.70 -10.14
CA ILE A 25 -14.92 15.06 -10.46
C ILE A 25 -14.73 13.53 -10.54
N LYS A 26 -13.61 13.06 -11.09
CA LYS A 26 -13.23 11.64 -11.10
C LYS A 26 -12.89 11.16 -9.69
N ASP A 27 -12.19 11.97 -8.89
CA ASP A 27 -11.86 11.67 -7.50
C ASP A 27 -13.12 11.44 -6.65
N LEU A 28 -14.19 12.16 -6.87
CA LEU A 28 -15.45 11.97 -6.16
C LEU A 28 -16.09 10.60 -6.48
N ALA A 29 -16.05 10.18 -7.75
CA ALA A 29 -16.49 8.85 -8.15
C ALA A 29 -15.59 7.77 -7.54
N TRP A 30 -14.28 8.00 -7.50
CA TRP A 30 -13.31 7.10 -6.86
C TRP A 30 -13.48 7.03 -5.34
N TYR A 31 -13.78 8.15 -4.69
CA TYR A 31 -14.09 8.20 -3.27
C TYR A 31 -15.27 7.30 -2.93
N ASN A 32 -16.33 7.30 -3.75
CA ASN A 32 -17.49 6.43 -3.55
C ASN A 32 -17.15 4.95 -3.72
N GLN A 33 -16.32 4.59 -4.71
CA GLN A 33 -15.82 3.22 -4.88
C GLN A 33 -14.91 2.79 -3.71
N ASP A 34 -14.00 3.67 -3.28
CA ASP A 34 -13.13 3.42 -2.13
C ASP A 34 -13.93 3.31 -0.83
N LYS A 35 -15.04 4.05 -0.70
CA LYS A 35 -15.93 4.00 0.46
C LYS A 35 -16.57 2.63 0.66
N GLU A 36 -16.98 1.96 -0.41
CA GLU A 36 -17.51 0.59 -0.33
C GLU A 36 -16.40 -0.43 0.03
N LEU A 37 -15.22 -0.26 -0.55
CA LEU A 37 -14.05 -1.04 -0.17
C LEU A 37 -13.67 -0.80 1.30
N MET A 38 -13.70 0.45 1.73
CA MET A 38 -13.41 0.87 3.10
C MET A 38 -14.42 0.31 4.10
N LYS A 39 -15.70 0.28 3.78
CA LYS A 39 -16.73 -0.31 4.66
C LYS A 39 -16.41 -1.77 4.97
N LYS A 40 -16.05 -2.56 3.97
CA LYS A 40 -15.72 -3.98 4.12
C LYS A 40 -14.46 -4.21 4.96
N HIS A 41 -13.51 -3.29 4.93
CA HIS A 41 -12.22 -3.41 5.61
C HIS A 41 -12.00 -2.28 6.65
N GLN A 42 -13.08 -1.67 7.13
CA GLN A 42 -13.05 -0.47 7.98
C GLN A 42 -12.16 -0.64 9.21
N ARG A 43 -12.26 -1.80 9.88
CA ARG A 43 -11.47 -2.08 11.09
C ARG A 43 -9.97 -2.07 10.80
N PHE A 44 -9.55 -2.73 9.73
CA PHE A 44 -8.16 -2.75 9.30
C PHE A 44 -7.65 -1.36 8.89
N LEU A 45 -8.44 -0.64 8.09
CA LEU A 45 -8.07 0.71 7.64
C LEU A 45 -7.95 1.70 8.79
N ASN A 46 -8.91 1.68 9.72
CA ASN A 46 -8.85 2.52 10.92
C ASN A 46 -7.59 2.22 11.73
N TYR A 47 -7.21 0.95 11.82
CA TYR A 47 -6.02 0.55 12.55
C TYR A 47 -4.74 1.05 11.87
N ILE A 48 -4.53 0.74 10.57
CA ILE A 48 -3.28 1.08 9.89
C ILE A 48 -3.09 2.58 9.66
N TYR A 49 -4.17 3.34 9.53
CA TYR A 49 -4.10 4.79 9.36
C TYR A 49 -4.19 5.57 10.67
N SER A 50 -4.29 4.89 11.82
CA SER A 50 -4.32 5.58 13.11
C SER A 50 -2.99 6.21 13.49
N THR A 51 -1.86 5.68 12.99
CA THR A 51 -0.53 6.28 13.13
C THR A 51 0.34 5.99 11.90
N PHE A 52 1.32 6.87 11.66
CA PHE A 52 2.27 6.72 10.56
C PHE A 52 3.09 5.42 10.69
N GLU A 53 3.48 5.07 11.91
CA GLU A 53 4.26 3.87 12.21
C GLU A 53 3.52 2.59 11.81
N LYS A 54 2.24 2.47 12.16
CA LYS A 54 1.41 1.33 11.77
C LYS A 54 1.31 1.21 10.25
N TYR A 55 1.08 2.33 9.57
CA TYR A 55 1.02 2.38 8.12
C TYR A 55 2.32 1.89 7.47
N ILE A 56 3.47 2.43 7.90
CA ILE A 56 4.79 2.07 7.35
C ILE A 56 5.14 0.60 7.63
N ILE A 57 4.89 0.10 8.83
CA ILE A 57 5.13 -1.30 9.19
C ILE A 57 4.34 -2.24 8.28
N HIS A 58 3.04 -2.03 8.17
CA HIS A 58 2.20 -2.87 7.33
C HIS A 58 2.55 -2.79 5.84
N ARG A 59 2.98 -1.61 5.37
CA ARG A 59 3.46 -1.42 4.01
C ARG A 59 4.75 -2.21 3.75
N ASN A 60 5.73 -2.12 4.65
CA ASN A 60 7.00 -2.84 4.52
C ASN A 60 6.80 -4.35 4.55
N ILE A 61 5.94 -4.87 5.42
CA ILE A 61 5.63 -6.31 5.46
C ILE A 61 5.10 -6.79 4.11
N ILE A 62 4.20 -6.04 3.48
CA ILE A 62 3.66 -6.38 2.16
C ILE A 62 4.75 -6.30 1.07
N ILE A 63 5.59 -5.27 1.09
CA ILE A 63 6.68 -5.12 0.12
C ILE A 63 7.64 -6.31 0.25
N TYR A 64 8.13 -6.61 1.45
CA TYR A 64 9.03 -7.72 1.69
C TYR A 64 8.43 -9.07 1.30
N PHE A 65 7.14 -9.26 1.56
CA PHE A 65 6.42 -10.45 1.14
C PHE A 65 6.45 -10.65 -0.39
N TYR A 66 6.24 -9.59 -1.18
CA TYR A 66 6.27 -9.65 -2.64
C TYR A 66 7.68 -9.76 -3.21
N GLU A 67 8.65 -9.14 -2.57
CA GLU A 67 10.05 -9.22 -2.96
C GLU A 67 10.72 -10.53 -2.52
N GLY A 68 10.03 -11.38 -1.75
CA GLY A 68 10.59 -12.60 -1.20
C GLY A 68 11.63 -12.38 -0.10
N ILE A 69 11.68 -11.17 0.47
CA ILE A 69 12.63 -10.82 1.54
C ILE A 69 12.09 -11.37 2.88
N PRO A 70 12.89 -12.15 3.62
CA PRO A 70 12.49 -12.65 4.94
C PRO A 70 12.24 -11.51 5.93
N CYS A 71 10.98 -11.24 6.26
CA CYS A 71 10.58 -10.18 7.18
C CYS A 71 10.56 -10.70 8.63
N SER A 72 11.31 -10.05 9.51
CA SER A 72 11.35 -10.32 10.95
C SER A 72 11.29 -9.03 11.76
N ILE A 73 11.10 -9.13 13.09
CA ILE A 73 11.17 -7.95 13.99
C ILE A 73 12.50 -7.20 13.82
N SER A 74 13.62 -7.92 13.68
CA SER A 74 14.94 -7.29 13.49
C SER A 74 15.01 -6.51 12.17
N VAL A 75 14.51 -7.10 11.08
CA VAL A 75 14.49 -6.45 9.76
C VAL A 75 13.61 -5.20 9.79
N LEU A 76 12.40 -5.30 10.36
CA LEU A 76 11.51 -4.16 10.48
C LEU A 76 12.08 -3.06 11.37
N ASN A 77 12.73 -3.41 12.49
CA ASN A 77 13.31 -2.44 13.41
C ASN A 77 14.42 -1.60 12.75
N ASN A 78 15.11 -2.15 11.75
CA ASN A 78 16.12 -1.43 10.98
C ASN A 78 15.52 -0.48 9.92
N THR A 79 14.25 -0.65 9.60
CA THR A 79 13.58 0.13 8.55
C THR A 79 12.59 1.17 9.07
N VAL A 80 12.20 1.04 10.34
CA VAL A 80 11.24 1.96 10.98
C VAL A 80 11.86 2.55 12.24
N ASN A 81 11.77 3.86 12.38
CA ASN A 81 12.35 4.58 13.53
C ASN A 81 11.38 4.57 14.73
N ILE A 82 11.16 3.38 15.31
CA ILE A 82 10.35 3.20 16.53
C ILE A 82 11.03 2.24 17.48
N SER A 83 10.65 2.27 18.76
CA SER A 83 11.18 1.34 19.74
C SER A 83 10.77 -0.10 19.41
N ARG A 84 11.66 -1.06 19.72
CA ARG A 84 11.37 -2.49 19.54
C ARG A 84 10.09 -2.93 20.27
N THR A 85 9.82 -2.37 21.44
CA THR A 85 8.61 -2.65 22.21
C THR A 85 7.36 -2.20 21.48
N ALA A 86 7.36 -0.97 20.92
CA ALA A 86 6.25 -0.46 20.13
C ALA A 86 6.02 -1.29 18.86
N LEU A 87 7.10 -1.65 18.15
CA LEU A 87 7.04 -2.53 16.97
C LEU A 87 6.41 -3.89 17.33
N THR A 88 6.91 -4.53 18.40
CA THR A 88 6.39 -5.84 18.85
C THR A 88 4.90 -5.75 19.19
N ARG A 89 4.45 -4.68 19.87
CA ARG A 89 3.04 -4.47 20.19
C ARG A 89 2.20 -4.37 18.90
N ILE A 90 2.61 -3.56 17.92
CA ILE A 90 1.89 -3.41 16.65
C ILE A 90 1.78 -4.75 15.91
N ILE A 91 2.84 -5.55 15.92
CA ILE A 91 2.83 -6.88 15.29
C ILE A 91 1.88 -7.82 16.03
N ASN A 92 1.92 -7.87 17.36
CA ASN A 92 1.04 -8.72 18.17
C ASN A 92 -0.44 -8.34 17.97
N ASP A 93 -0.78 -7.05 18.05
CA ASP A 93 -2.14 -6.57 17.76
C ASP A 93 -2.61 -7.04 16.38
N SER A 94 -1.72 -7.00 15.38
CA SER A 94 -2.02 -7.39 14.00
C SER A 94 -2.17 -8.91 13.83
N ILE A 95 -1.51 -9.71 14.66
CA ILE A 95 -1.66 -11.16 14.69
C ILE A 95 -2.99 -11.55 15.37
N GLU A 96 -3.34 -10.91 16.48
CA GLU A 96 -4.63 -11.10 17.17
C GLU A 96 -5.81 -10.79 16.24
N GLU A 97 -5.69 -9.72 15.46
CA GLU A 97 -6.66 -9.31 14.44
C GLU A 97 -6.63 -10.18 13.16
N LYS A 98 -5.77 -11.20 13.09
CA LYS A 98 -5.62 -12.11 11.95
C LYS A 98 -5.22 -11.42 10.63
N TRP A 99 -4.57 -10.28 10.69
CA TRP A 99 -3.99 -9.63 9.50
C TRP A 99 -2.59 -10.14 9.20
N LEU A 100 -1.87 -10.54 10.23
CA LEU A 100 -0.54 -11.12 10.14
C LEU A 100 -0.49 -12.48 10.82
N PHE A 101 0.53 -13.27 10.50
CA PHE A 101 0.88 -14.48 11.24
C PHE A 101 2.38 -14.64 11.27
N THR A 102 2.86 -15.51 12.15
CA THR A 102 4.29 -15.82 12.28
C THR A 102 4.58 -17.24 11.85
N LYS A 103 5.80 -17.45 11.34
CA LYS A 103 6.33 -18.75 10.94
C LYS A 103 7.82 -18.83 11.25
N ILE A 104 8.31 -19.97 11.73
CA ILE A 104 9.75 -20.21 11.91
C ILE A 104 10.41 -20.24 10.53
N ASN A 105 11.53 -19.53 10.38
CA ASN A 105 12.32 -19.56 9.16
C ASN A 105 13.01 -20.94 9.04
N LYS A 106 12.78 -21.63 7.93
CA LYS A 106 13.38 -22.97 7.70
C LYS A 106 14.89 -22.92 7.55
N GLU A 107 15.41 -21.84 6.99
CA GLU A 107 16.85 -21.64 6.77
C GLU A 107 17.58 -21.16 8.02
N ASN A 108 16.87 -20.43 8.88
CA ASN A 108 17.39 -19.95 10.16
C ASN A 108 16.35 -20.13 11.27
N LYS A 109 16.39 -21.28 11.95
CA LYS A 109 15.43 -21.66 13.00
C LYS A 109 15.36 -20.69 14.20
N ARG A 110 16.36 -19.80 14.35
CA ARG A 110 16.34 -18.73 15.37
C ARG A 110 15.52 -17.52 14.96
N GLN A 111 15.12 -17.45 13.70
CA GLN A 111 14.38 -16.33 13.14
C GLN A 111 12.91 -16.68 12.97
N THR A 112 12.04 -15.84 13.52
CA THR A 112 10.59 -15.90 13.27
C THR A 112 10.25 -14.88 12.18
N LEU A 113 9.63 -15.38 11.11
CA LEU A 113 9.14 -14.55 10.00
C LEU A 113 7.76 -14.01 10.32
N ILE A 114 7.49 -12.80 9.89
CA ILE A 114 6.20 -12.12 9.94
C ILE A 114 5.64 -12.10 8.52
N LEU A 115 4.47 -12.64 8.34
CA LEU A 115 3.83 -12.84 7.04
C LEU A 115 2.41 -12.27 7.04
N PRO A 116 1.95 -11.70 5.92
CA PRO A 116 0.57 -11.29 5.77
C PRO A 116 -0.35 -12.51 5.61
N THR A 117 -1.52 -12.46 6.23
CA THR A 117 -2.57 -13.46 6.01
C THR A 117 -3.20 -13.29 4.62
N GLU A 118 -3.98 -14.28 4.21
CA GLU A 118 -4.76 -14.20 2.97
C GLU A 118 -5.73 -13.00 2.97
N LEU A 119 -6.37 -12.72 4.12
CA LEU A 119 -7.22 -11.54 4.30
C LEU A 119 -6.46 -10.25 4.01
N ARG A 120 -5.24 -10.12 4.52
CA ARG A 120 -4.38 -8.95 4.31
C ARG A 120 -3.92 -8.83 2.85
N ILE A 121 -3.58 -9.95 2.22
CA ILE A 121 -3.19 -10.00 0.80
C ILE A 121 -4.37 -9.61 -0.08
N ASN A 122 -5.56 -10.15 0.15
CA ASN A 122 -6.76 -9.82 -0.61
C ASN A 122 -7.11 -8.34 -0.53
N PHE A 123 -6.98 -7.72 0.67
CA PHE A 123 -7.14 -6.27 0.80
C PHE A 123 -6.13 -5.50 -0.07
N TRP A 124 -4.85 -5.90 -0.04
CA TRP A 124 -3.82 -5.25 -0.84
C TRP A 124 -4.10 -5.36 -2.35
N LEU A 125 -4.58 -6.52 -2.80
CA LEU A 125 -4.99 -6.74 -4.18
C LEU A 125 -6.11 -5.79 -4.61
N LEU A 126 -7.14 -5.66 -3.79
CA LEU A 126 -8.26 -4.75 -4.06
C LEU A 126 -7.79 -3.29 -4.10
N TYR A 127 -6.89 -2.90 -3.19
CA TYR A 127 -6.27 -1.57 -3.18
C TYR A 127 -5.47 -1.32 -4.47
N CYS A 128 -4.60 -2.25 -4.86
CA CYS A 128 -3.80 -2.14 -6.09
C CYS A 128 -4.70 -2.08 -7.33
N LYS A 129 -5.75 -2.90 -7.40
CA LYS A 129 -6.72 -2.87 -8.49
C LYS A 129 -7.40 -1.51 -8.59
N SER A 130 -7.87 -0.96 -7.47
CA SER A 130 -8.47 0.38 -7.44
C SER A 130 -7.49 1.46 -7.92
N LYS A 131 -6.23 1.42 -7.47
CA LYS A 131 -5.19 2.37 -7.92
C LYS A 131 -4.86 2.22 -9.40
N TYR A 132 -4.78 0.98 -9.90
CA TYR A 132 -4.56 0.68 -11.30
C TYR A 132 -5.67 1.27 -12.20
N GLU A 133 -6.92 1.03 -11.86
CA GLU A 133 -8.06 1.56 -12.61
C GLU A 133 -8.06 3.10 -12.62
N LYS A 134 -7.75 3.72 -11.48
CA LYS A 134 -7.60 5.18 -11.36
C LYS A 134 -6.46 5.72 -12.22
N SER A 135 -5.29 5.08 -12.19
CA SER A 135 -4.13 5.47 -13.00
C SER A 135 -4.42 5.34 -14.50
N LYS A 136 -5.12 4.27 -14.91
CA LYS A 136 -5.57 4.09 -16.28
C LYS A 136 -6.49 5.22 -16.74
N LEU A 137 -7.49 5.59 -15.92
CA LEU A 137 -8.41 6.67 -16.20
C LEU A 137 -7.73 8.05 -16.22
N ALA A 138 -6.65 8.22 -15.46
CA ALA A 138 -5.85 9.43 -15.45
C ALA A 138 -4.85 9.53 -16.62
N GLY A 139 -4.73 8.49 -17.46
CA GLY A 139 -3.80 8.46 -18.60
C GLY A 139 -2.32 8.25 -18.20
N LEU A 140 -2.06 7.76 -16.99
CA LEU A 140 -0.71 7.52 -16.48
C LEU A 140 -0.21 6.14 -16.94
N ALA A 141 0.20 6.02 -18.21
CA ALA A 141 0.60 4.74 -18.83
C ALA A 141 1.77 4.04 -18.13
N ASP A 142 2.71 4.78 -17.55
CA ASP A 142 3.89 4.19 -16.89
C ASP A 142 3.58 3.68 -15.47
N ALA A 143 2.74 4.38 -14.73
CA ALA A 143 2.16 3.86 -13.48
C ALA A 143 1.34 2.58 -13.72
N HIS A 144 0.74 2.48 -14.90
CA HIS A 144 0.00 1.33 -15.40
C HIS A 144 0.88 0.09 -15.53
N LYS A 145 2.07 0.20 -16.12
CA LYS A 145 3.01 -0.92 -16.28
C LYS A 145 3.54 -1.44 -14.94
N ALA A 146 3.91 -0.55 -14.04
CA ALA A 146 4.39 -0.91 -12.71
C ALA A 146 3.33 -1.69 -11.91
N LEU A 147 2.06 -1.27 -11.95
CA LEU A 147 0.95 -1.95 -11.30
C LEU A 147 0.60 -3.29 -11.95
N TYR A 148 0.79 -3.42 -13.28
CA TYR A 148 0.57 -4.66 -14.01
C TYR A 148 1.60 -5.75 -13.63
N HIS A 149 2.85 -5.38 -13.41
CA HIS A 149 3.86 -6.31 -12.89
C HIS A 149 3.51 -6.81 -11.48
N TYR A 150 2.97 -5.97 -10.64
CA TYR A 150 2.43 -6.36 -9.34
C TYR A 150 1.29 -7.39 -9.47
N ASP A 151 0.33 -7.14 -10.36
CA ASP A 151 -0.82 -8.02 -10.59
C ASP A 151 -0.40 -9.40 -11.13
N ALA A 152 0.58 -9.46 -12.04
CA ALA A 152 1.13 -10.70 -12.59
C ALA A 152 1.83 -11.56 -11.53
N ASN A 153 2.62 -10.94 -10.65
CA ASN A 153 3.30 -11.62 -9.55
C ASN A 153 2.30 -12.19 -8.53
N ILE A 154 1.24 -11.46 -8.26
CA ILE A 154 0.16 -11.89 -7.37
C ILE A 154 -0.61 -13.08 -7.95
N LYS A 155 -1.00 -13.03 -9.23
CA LYS A 155 -1.66 -14.15 -9.92
C LYS A 155 -0.79 -15.41 -9.91
N ASN A 156 0.51 -15.25 -10.09
CA ASN A 156 1.46 -16.37 -10.04
C ASN A 156 1.61 -16.95 -8.63
N TYR A 157 1.60 -16.12 -7.59
CA TYR A 157 1.61 -16.57 -6.20
C TYR A 157 0.36 -17.37 -5.83
N LEU A 158 -0.82 -16.88 -6.23
CA LEU A 158 -2.09 -17.57 -5.96
C LEU A 158 -2.23 -18.88 -6.74
N LYS A 159 -1.65 -18.98 -7.95
CA LYS A 159 -1.60 -20.23 -8.74
C LYS A 159 -0.67 -21.30 -8.13
N LYS A 160 0.42 -20.90 -7.49
CA LYS A 160 1.37 -21.83 -6.83
C LYS A 160 0.85 -22.42 -5.50
N LYS A 161 -0.28 -21.92 -4.99
CA LYS A 161 -0.91 -22.39 -3.75
C LYS A 161 -2.06 -23.39 -3.96
N LYS A 162 -2.47 -23.62 -5.21
CA LYS A 162 -3.38 -24.69 -5.61
C LYS A 162 -2.57 -25.92 -6.02
#